data_ed6122172499ccaed30be445f61d6ee8
#
_entry.id   ed6122172499ccaed30be445f61d6ee8
#
_cell.length_a   1.000
_cell.length_b   1.000
_cell.length_c   1.000
_cell.angle_alpha   90.00
_cell.angle_beta   90.00
_cell.angle_gamma   90.00
#
_symmetry.space_group_name_H-M   'P 1'
#
loop_
_entity.id
_entity.type
_entity.pdbx_description
1 polymer ?
#
loop_
_entity_poly.entity_id
_entity_poly.type
_entity_poly.pdbx_seq_one_letter_code
_entity_poly.pdbx_strand_id
1 'polypeptide(L)'
;SDPDTHGDAAVRCELVSALASAAGAAGMVGGQMIDLIAEKQRLDIGAITRLQRMKTGALIAFACESGAILAKAAPELRTALRGYAHDLGLAFQIADDLLDVEGSADETGKPVGADATAGKATFVSILGVERARAQAELLVSQAVAHLELAAG
;
A
#
# COMPACT_ATOMS: atom_id res chain seq x y z
N SER A 1 4.79 -3.51 25.33
CA SER A 1 5.81 -2.78 24.57
C SER A 1 7.12 -2.77 25.36
N ASP A 2 8.18 -3.31 24.75
CA ASP A 2 9.49 -3.47 25.36
C ASP A 2 10.19 -2.10 25.52
N PRO A 3 10.72 -1.75 26.71
CA PRO A 3 11.52 -0.55 26.90
C PRO A 3 12.73 -0.45 25.95
N ASP A 4 13.30 -1.57 25.52
CA ASP A 4 14.44 -1.63 24.61
C ASP A 4 14.08 -1.11 23.19
N THR A 5 12.80 -1.09 22.82
CA THR A 5 12.36 -0.50 21.55
C THR A 5 12.57 1.01 21.52
N HIS A 6 12.23 1.72 22.60
CA HIS A 6 12.42 3.16 22.77
C HIS A 6 12.24 3.55 24.23
N GLY A 7 13.09 4.42 24.77
CA GLY A 7 13.02 4.86 26.17
C GLY A 7 11.73 5.58 26.55
N ASP A 8 11.13 6.34 25.62
CA ASP A 8 9.87 7.07 25.85
C ASP A 8 8.66 6.14 25.66
N ALA A 9 7.88 5.97 26.74
CA ALA A 9 6.67 5.16 26.72
C ALA A 9 5.59 5.69 25.75
N ALA A 10 5.50 7.01 25.57
CA ALA A 10 4.53 7.61 24.65
C ALA A 10 4.81 7.20 23.20
N VAL A 11 6.09 7.17 22.80
CA VAL A 11 6.51 6.70 21.46
C VAL A 11 6.14 5.23 21.27
N ARG A 12 6.39 4.38 22.28
CA ARG A 12 6.00 2.97 22.19
C ARG A 12 4.50 2.77 22.08
N CYS A 13 3.71 3.55 22.84
CA CYS A 13 2.25 3.52 22.73
C CYS A 13 1.77 3.99 21.36
N GLU A 14 2.37 5.03 20.81
CA GLU A 14 2.06 5.52 19.46
C GLU A 14 2.33 4.46 18.39
N LEU A 15 3.49 3.80 18.43
CA LEU A 15 3.82 2.70 17.51
C LEU A 15 2.80 1.55 17.59
N VAL A 16 2.45 1.12 18.80
CA VAL A 16 1.48 0.02 18.98
C VAL A 16 0.10 0.44 18.44
N SER A 17 -0.34 1.66 18.72
CA SER A 17 -1.61 2.17 18.24
C SER A 17 -1.64 2.31 16.72
N ALA A 18 -0.54 2.81 16.12
CA ALA A 18 -0.41 2.95 14.68
C ALA A 18 -0.41 1.58 13.97
N LEU A 19 0.34 0.60 14.50
CA LEU A 19 0.34 -0.76 13.97
C LEU A 19 -1.04 -1.43 14.09
N ALA A 20 -1.68 -1.31 15.26
CA ALA A 20 -2.99 -1.88 15.49
C ALA A 20 -4.05 -1.29 14.54
N SER A 21 -3.98 0.01 14.26
CA SER A 21 -4.84 0.68 13.27
C SER A 21 -4.56 0.18 11.85
N ALA A 22 -3.28 0.10 11.45
CA ALA A 22 -2.87 -0.33 10.11
C ALA A 22 -3.20 -1.81 9.84
N ALA A 23 -3.07 -2.67 10.84
CA ALA A 23 -3.40 -4.09 10.72
C ALA A 23 -4.90 -4.39 10.92
N GLY A 24 -5.61 -3.54 11.64
CA GLY A 24 -6.98 -3.77 12.12
C GLY A 24 -8.08 -3.57 11.07
N ALA A 25 -9.31 -3.40 11.57
CA ALA A 25 -10.51 -3.25 10.74
C ALA A 25 -10.50 -1.98 9.86
N ALA A 26 -9.80 -0.92 10.29
CA ALA A 26 -9.61 0.29 9.50
C ALA A 26 -8.46 0.17 8.47
N GLY A 27 -7.67 -0.90 8.52
CA GLY A 27 -6.52 -1.19 7.66
C GLY A 27 -6.60 -2.55 6.99
N MET A 28 -5.54 -3.35 7.12
CA MET A 28 -5.33 -4.59 6.39
C MET A 28 -6.50 -5.59 6.55
N VAL A 29 -6.95 -5.86 7.76
CA VAL A 29 -8.04 -6.83 7.99
C VAL A 29 -9.36 -6.35 7.34
N GLY A 30 -9.68 -5.06 7.45
CA GLY A 30 -10.83 -4.48 6.76
C GLY A 30 -10.71 -4.58 5.24
N GLY A 31 -9.53 -4.30 4.69
CA GLY A 31 -9.23 -4.48 3.27
C GLY A 31 -9.39 -5.93 2.83
N GLN A 32 -8.91 -6.89 3.61
CA GLN A 32 -9.07 -8.32 3.33
C GLN A 32 -10.55 -8.75 3.36
N MET A 33 -11.35 -8.21 4.29
CA MET A 33 -12.79 -8.46 4.30
C MET A 33 -13.48 -7.93 3.04
N ILE A 34 -13.11 -6.73 2.58
CA ILE A 34 -13.64 -6.17 1.33
C ILE A 34 -13.24 -7.07 0.14
N ASP A 35 -11.99 -7.54 0.10
CA ASP A 35 -11.49 -8.43 -0.97
C ASP A 35 -12.32 -9.72 -1.08
N LEU A 36 -12.58 -10.39 0.05
CA LEU A 36 -13.39 -11.60 0.10
C LEU A 36 -14.86 -11.38 -0.35
N ILE A 37 -15.44 -10.24 0.01
CA ILE A 37 -16.80 -9.88 -0.41
C ILE A 37 -16.82 -9.53 -1.91
N ALA A 38 -15.75 -8.90 -2.38
CA ALA A 38 -15.62 -8.41 -3.74
C ALA A 38 -15.48 -9.52 -4.80
N GLU A 39 -15.06 -10.73 -4.41
CA GLU A 39 -14.98 -11.88 -5.34
C GLU A 39 -16.31 -12.14 -6.10
N LYS A 40 -17.43 -11.64 -5.56
CA LYS A 40 -18.78 -11.79 -6.15
C LYS A 40 -19.33 -10.49 -6.76
N GLN A 41 -18.54 -9.44 -6.79
CA GLN A 41 -18.97 -8.10 -7.23
C GLN A 41 -18.01 -7.52 -8.27
N ARG A 42 -18.57 -6.74 -9.21
CA ARG A 42 -17.73 -5.93 -10.11
C ARG A 42 -17.34 -4.65 -9.39
N LEU A 43 -16.06 -4.54 -9.04
CA LEU A 43 -15.53 -3.31 -8.45
C LEU A 43 -15.18 -2.31 -9.55
N ASP A 44 -15.45 -1.02 -9.30
CA ASP A 44 -14.89 0.08 -10.09
C ASP A 44 -13.49 0.44 -9.60
N ILE A 45 -12.82 1.35 -10.32
CA ILE A 45 -11.45 1.78 -10.01
C ILE A 45 -11.35 2.40 -8.61
N GLY A 46 -12.36 3.13 -8.15
CA GLY A 46 -12.38 3.74 -6.83
C GLY A 46 -12.46 2.71 -5.71
N ALA A 47 -13.30 1.69 -5.90
CA ALA A 47 -13.45 0.58 -4.95
C ALA A 47 -12.16 -0.25 -4.85
N ILE A 48 -11.50 -0.56 -5.98
CA ILE A 48 -10.21 -1.25 -6.00
C ILE A 48 -9.13 -0.42 -5.32
N THR A 49 -9.04 0.87 -5.64
CA THR A 49 -8.07 1.77 -5.01
C THR A 49 -8.25 1.77 -3.48
N ARG A 50 -9.49 1.89 -3.00
CA ARG A 50 -9.79 1.84 -1.56
C ARG A 50 -9.40 0.50 -0.94
N LEU A 51 -9.75 -0.60 -1.59
CA LEU A 51 -9.41 -1.95 -1.14
C LEU A 51 -7.89 -2.10 -0.99
N GLN A 52 -7.13 -1.74 -2.01
CA GLN A 52 -5.67 -1.88 -2.02
C GLN A 52 -4.98 -0.94 -1.01
N ARG A 53 -5.51 0.27 -0.83
CA ARG A 53 -5.04 1.18 0.23
C ARG A 53 -5.19 0.58 1.61
N MET A 54 -6.27 -0.14 1.88
CA MET A 54 -6.51 -0.79 3.15
C MET A 54 -5.71 -2.09 3.28
N LYS A 55 -5.84 -3.00 2.31
CA LYS A 55 -5.27 -4.36 2.38
C LYS A 55 -3.74 -4.35 2.39
N THR A 56 -3.13 -3.52 1.55
CA THR A 56 -1.67 -3.47 1.36
C THR A 56 -1.09 -2.13 1.83
N GLY A 57 -1.68 -1.02 1.40
CA GLY A 57 -1.16 0.32 1.62
C GLY A 57 -1.07 0.72 3.10
N ALA A 58 -1.99 0.27 3.95
CA ALA A 58 -1.98 0.63 5.38
C ALA A 58 -0.73 0.13 6.10
N LEU A 59 -0.27 -1.09 5.83
CA LEU A 59 0.96 -1.63 6.42
C LEU A 59 2.22 -0.99 5.83
N ILE A 60 2.23 -0.68 4.53
CA ILE A 60 3.33 0.08 3.91
C ILE A 60 3.44 1.47 4.54
N ALA A 61 2.31 2.16 4.74
CA ALA A 61 2.29 3.46 5.39
C ALA A 61 2.81 3.39 6.83
N PHE A 62 2.40 2.38 7.60
CA PHE A 62 2.93 2.17 8.95
C PHE A 62 4.45 1.92 8.92
N ALA A 63 4.94 1.08 8.01
CA ALA A 63 6.37 0.79 7.91
C ALA A 63 7.19 2.06 7.62
N CYS A 64 6.74 2.90 6.69
CA CYS A 64 7.39 4.18 6.39
C CYS A 64 7.32 5.17 7.56
N GLU A 65 6.18 5.26 8.26
CA GLU A 65 5.98 6.23 9.33
C GLU A 65 6.64 5.78 10.65
N SER A 66 6.84 4.50 10.87
CA SER A 66 7.38 3.96 12.13
C SER A 66 8.75 4.54 12.50
N GLY A 67 9.64 4.71 11.53
CA GLY A 67 10.93 5.37 11.72
C GLY A 67 10.79 6.83 12.16
N ALA A 68 9.85 7.56 11.57
CA ALA A 68 9.57 8.94 11.93
C ALA A 68 8.94 9.08 13.35
N ILE A 69 8.12 8.11 13.75
CA ILE A 69 7.59 8.03 15.12
C ILE A 69 8.73 7.82 16.11
N LEU A 70 9.62 6.86 15.84
CA LEU A 70 10.78 6.58 16.67
C LEU A 70 11.71 7.79 16.81
N ALA A 71 11.95 8.50 15.71
CA ALA A 71 12.79 9.68 15.68
C ALA A 71 12.10 10.93 16.24
N LYS A 72 10.82 10.88 16.62
CA LYS A 72 10.01 12.05 16.97
C LYS A 72 10.08 13.15 15.90
N ALA A 73 10.04 12.72 14.63
CA ALA A 73 10.18 13.61 13.50
C ALA A 73 9.08 14.68 13.43
N ALA A 74 9.40 15.81 12.83
CA ALA A 74 8.47 16.92 12.64
C ALA A 74 7.22 16.49 11.84
N PRO A 75 6.06 17.11 12.08
CA PRO A 75 4.79 16.77 11.42
C PRO A 75 4.86 16.82 9.89
N GLU A 76 5.69 17.72 9.34
CA GLU A 76 5.89 17.91 7.90
C GLU A 76 6.52 16.67 7.28
N LEU A 77 7.60 16.13 7.88
CA LEU A 77 8.24 14.91 7.43
C LEU A 77 7.31 13.71 7.54
N ARG A 78 6.55 13.61 8.61
CA ARG A 78 5.54 12.55 8.80
C ARG A 78 4.44 12.62 7.74
N THR A 79 4.02 13.82 7.34
CA THR A 79 3.04 14.03 6.27
C THR A 79 3.62 13.62 4.91
N ALA A 80 4.87 13.98 4.63
CA ALA A 80 5.56 13.58 3.41
C ALA A 80 5.71 12.05 3.31
N LEU A 81 6.11 11.39 4.39
CA LEU A 81 6.23 9.93 4.45
C LEU A 81 4.88 9.22 4.24
N ARG A 82 3.78 9.78 4.74
CA ARG A 82 2.43 9.23 4.46
C ARG A 82 2.05 9.39 2.99
N GLY A 83 2.33 10.55 2.39
CA GLY A 83 2.13 10.77 0.95
C GLY A 83 2.95 9.79 0.11
N TYR A 84 4.25 9.69 0.40
CA TYR A 84 5.15 8.73 -0.22
C TYR A 84 4.62 7.29 -0.14
N ALA A 85 4.29 6.84 1.06
CA ALA A 85 3.83 5.48 1.30
C ALA A 85 2.49 5.17 0.61
N HIS A 86 1.60 6.17 0.51
CA HIS A 86 0.35 6.05 -0.20
C HIS A 86 0.56 5.77 -1.68
N ASP A 87 1.36 6.60 -2.34
CA ASP A 87 1.58 6.49 -3.79
C ASP A 87 2.44 5.26 -4.11
N LEU A 88 3.47 4.98 -3.31
CA LEU A 88 4.28 3.76 -3.43
C LEU A 88 3.45 2.49 -3.27
N GLY A 89 2.57 2.44 -2.27
CA GLY A 89 1.71 1.28 -2.02
C GLY A 89 0.76 0.99 -3.18
N LEU A 90 0.24 2.04 -3.81
CA LEU A 90 -0.62 1.91 -4.98
C LEU A 90 0.17 1.50 -6.23
N ALA A 91 1.36 2.09 -6.45
CA ALA A 91 2.26 1.70 -7.53
C ALA A 91 2.70 0.24 -7.40
N PHE A 92 3.02 -0.21 -6.18
CA PHE A 92 3.37 -1.60 -5.89
C PHE A 92 2.24 -2.57 -6.30
N GLN A 93 1.00 -2.24 -5.97
CA GLN A 93 -0.13 -3.09 -6.33
C GLN A 93 -0.37 -3.14 -7.84
N ILE A 94 -0.24 -2.00 -8.53
CA ILE A 94 -0.34 -1.97 -9.99
C ILE A 94 0.78 -2.80 -10.64
N ALA A 95 1.99 -2.75 -10.08
CA ALA A 95 3.10 -3.56 -10.55
C ALA A 95 2.88 -5.07 -10.33
N ASP A 96 2.28 -5.46 -9.20
CA ASP A 96 1.90 -6.87 -8.94
C ASP A 96 0.84 -7.35 -9.95
N ASP A 97 -0.18 -6.53 -10.23
CA ASP A 97 -1.20 -6.80 -11.24
C ASP A 97 -0.59 -6.93 -12.66
N LEU A 98 0.40 -6.10 -13.00
CA LEU A 98 1.12 -6.18 -14.29
C LEU A 98 1.95 -7.46 -14.39
N LEU A 99 2.64 -7.85 -13.31
CA LEU A 99 3.41 -9.08 -13.25
C LEU A 99 2.51 -10.33 -13.38
N ASP A 100 1.29 -10.29 -12.87
CA ASP A 100 0.34 -11.40 -13.03
C ASP A 100 -0.11 -11.58 -14.48
N VAL A 101 -0.09 -10.52 -15.29
CA VAL A 101 -0.51 -10.57 -16.72
C VAL A 101 0.67 -10.80 -17.65
N GLU A 102 1.83 -10.21 -17.40
CA GLU A 102 2.99 -10.17 -18.32
C GLU A 102 4.16 -11.06 -17.89
N GLY A 103 4.24 -11.42 -16.60
CA GLY A 103 5.33 -12.18 -16.02
C GLY A 103 5.36 -13.63 -16.53
N SER A 104 6.46 -14.31 -16.30
CA SER A 104 6.57 -15.76 -16.45
C SER A 104 6.46 -16.45 -15.09
N ALA A 105 6.07 -17.73 -15.07
CA ALA A 105 6.01 -18.50 -13.82
C ALA A 105 7.38 -18.58 -13.12
N ASP A 106 8.47 -18.54 -13.89
CA ASP A 106 9.85 -18.57 -13.39
C ASP A 106 10.24 -17.26 -12.69
N GLU A 107 9.72 -16.12 -13.14
CA GLU A 107 9.97 -14.79 -12.56
C GLU A 107 9.10 -14.51 -11.34
N THR A 108 7.84 -14.93 -11.39
CA THR A 108 6.86 -14.62 -10.33
C THR A 108 6.81 -15.65 -9.22
N GLY A 109 7.34 -16.85 -9.44
CA GLY A 109 7.26 -17.97 -8.51
C GLY A 109 5.83 -18.51 -8.31
N LYS A 110 4.85 -18.01 -9.06
CA LYS A 110 3.43 -18.40 -9.03
C LYS A 110 2.87 -18.53 -10.46
N PRO A 111 1.77 -19.27 -10.68
CA PRO A 111 1.10 -19.31 -11.99
C PRO A 111 0.66 -17.91 -12.42
N VAL A 112 0.96 -17.56 -13.67
CA VAL A 112 0.55 -16.29 -14.28
C VAL A 112 -0.93 -16.35 -14.68
N GLY A 113 -1.64 -15.20 -14.59
CA GLY A 113 -3.06 -15.12 -14.89
C GLY A 113 -3.99 -15.63 -13.78
N ALA A 114 -3.48 -15.77 -12.56
CA ALA A 114 -4.25 -16.24 -11.42
C ALA A 114 -5.43 -15.31 -11.11
N ASP A 115 -5.26 -14.00 -11.21
CA ASP A 115 -6.31 -13.00 -10.95
C ASP A 115 -7.40 -13.05 -12.03
N ALA A 116 -7.02 -13.20 -13.31
CA ALA A 116 -7.98 -13.36 -14.40
C ALA A 116 -8.79 -14.66 -14.27
N THR A 117 -8.15 -15.76 -13.86
CA THR A 117 -8.80 -17.06 -13.62
C THR A 117 -9.76 -16.98 -12.43
N ALA A 118 -9.43 -16.21 -11.41
CA ALA A 118 -10.29 -15.95 -10.25
C ALA A 118 -11.41 -14.92 -10.53
N GLY A 119 -11.42 -14.28 -11.71
CA GLY A 119 -12.39 -13.24 -12.07
C GLY A 119 -12.25 -11.95 -11.24
N LYS A 120 -11.08 -11.72 -10.65
CA LYS A 120 -10.80 -10.52 -9.85
C LYS A 120 -10.71 -9.28 -10.72
N ALA A 121 -11.32 -8.19 -10.25
CA ALA A 121 -11.10 -6.87 -10.81
C ALA A 121 -9.75 -6.34 -10.34
N THR A 122 -8.86 -6.02 -11.26
CA THR A 122 -7.52 -5.46 -11.03
C THR A 122 -7.37 -4.12 -11.73
N PHE A 123 -6.33 -3.35 -11.42
CA PHE A 123 -6.03 -2.12 -12.16
C PHE A 123 -5.82 -2.42 -13.64
N VAL A 124 -5.12 -3.51 -13.96
CA VAL A 124 -4.86 -3.91 -15.36
C VAL A 124 -6.15 -4.30 -16.09
N SER A 125 -7.06 -5.03 -15.43
CA SER A 125 -8.33 -5.42 -16.05
C SER A 125 -9.25 -4.25 -16.37
N ILE A 126 -9.13 -3.14 -15.62
CA ILE A 126 -9.96 -1.94 -15.82
C ILE A 126 -9.30 -0.93 -16.76
N LEU A 127 -8.01 -0.67 -16.59
CA LEU A 127 -7.28 0.37 -17.31
C LEU A 127 -6.65 -0.12 -18.61
N GLY A 128 -6.36 -1.42 -18.69
CA GLY A 128 -5.46 -2.01 -19.68
C GLY A 128 -3.99 -1.84 -19.29
N VAL A 129 -3.12 -2.70 -19.83
CA VAL A 129 -1.69 -2.82 -19.49
C VAL A 129 -0.95 -1.48 -19.61
N GLU A 130 -1.05 -0.81 -20.76
CA GLU A 130 -0.31 0.43 -21.04
C GLU A 130 -0.66 1.56 -20.07
N ARG A 131 -1.96 1.74 -19.78
CA ARG A 131 -2.41 2.78 -18.84
C ARG A 131 -2.07 2.44 -17.40
N ALA A 132 -2.12 1.16 -17.03
CA ALA A 132 -1.72 0.71 -15.70
C ALA A 132 -0.21 0.98 -15.49
N ARG A 133 0.63 0.69 -16.48
CA ARG A 133 2.07 0.97 -16.43
C ARG A 133 2.35 2.46 -16.27
N ALA A 134 1.75 3.30 -17.11
CA ALA A 134 1.90 4.76 -17.02
C ALA A 134 1.42 5.31 -15.67
N GLN A 135 0.35 4.74 -15.11
CA GLN A 135 -0.15 5.12 -13.79
C GLN A 135 0.83 4.74 -12.67
N ALA A 136 1.45 3.56 -12.74
CA ALA A 136 2.46 3.13 -11.77
C ALA A 136 3.69 4.06 -11.81
N GLU A 137 4.19 4.40 -13.00
CA GLU A 137 5.31 5.32 -13.18
C GLU A 137 5.00 6.73 -12.63
N LEU A 138 3.80 7.24 -12.89
CA LEU A 138 3.35 8.51 -12.33
C LEU A 138 3.32 8.49 -10.80
N LEU A 139 2.78 7.43 -10.20
CA LEU A 139 2.70 7.29 -8.75
C LEU A 139 4.09 7.20 -8.12
N VAL A 140 5.04 6.50 -8.73
CA VAL A 140 6.44 6.47 -8.27
C VAL A 140 7.04 7.87 -8.29
N SER A 141 6.82 8.63 -9.36
CA SER A 141 7.31 10.01 -9.48
C SER A 141 6.69 10.93 -8.40
N GLN A 142 5.39 10.79 -8.14
CA GLN A 142 4.70 11.52 -7.07
C GLN A 142 5.21 11.13 -5.68
N ALA A 143 5.45 9.83 -5.44
CA ALA A 143 6.01 9.35 -4.19
C ALA A 143 7.36 10.02 -3.90
N VAL A 144 8.28 10.04 -4.88
CA VAL A 144 9.58 10.71 -4.73
C VAL A 144 9.42 12.21 -4.43
N ALA A 145 8.52 12.89 -5.15
CA ALA A 145 8.28 14.32 -4.95
C ALA A 145 7.82 14.66 -3.52
N HIS A 146 7.04 13.80 -2.86
CA HIS A 146 6.67 14.01 -1.45
C HIS A 146 7.89 14.11 -0.52
N LEU A 147 8.93 13.31 -0.76
CA LEU A 147 10.14 13.31 0.06
C LEU A 147 11.04 14.51 -0.25
N GLU A 148 11.15 14.90 -1.52
CA GLU A 148 11.92 16.08 -1.94
C GLU A 148 11.39 17.36 -1.30
N LEU A 149 10.05 17.53 -1.25
CA LEU A 149 9.42 18.67 -0.58
C LEU A 149 9.67 18.73 0.93
N ALA A 150 9.97 17.61 1.58
CA ALA A 150 10.24 17.56 3.01
C ALA A 150 11.75 17.70 3.33
N ALA A 151 12.63 17.55 2.36
CA ALA A 151 14.07 17.65 2.52
C ALA A 151 14.61 19.08 2.35
N GLY A 152 13.81 20.03 1.82
CA GLY A 152 14.15 21.45 1.64
C GLY A 152 13.62 22.29 2.75
#